data_7d4f319363d2e7fc41b60cbc0217418d
#
_entry.id   7d4f319363d2e7fc41b60cbc0217418d
#
_cell.length_a   1.000
_cell.length_b   1.000
_cell.length_c   1.000
_cell.angle_alpha   90.00
_cell.angle_beta   90.00
_cell.angle_gamma   90.00
#
_symmetry.space_group_name_H-M   'P 1'
#
loop_
_entity.id
_entity.type
_entity.pdbx_description
1 polymer ?
#
loop_
_entity_poly.entity_id
_entity_poly.type
_entity_poly.pdbx_seq_one_letter_code
_entity_poly.pdbx_strand_id
1 'polypeptide(L)'
;YPVTVKLKYMDEMGKEYEKTQDYYINVGGVSGKASQIIIRNMKEPTGTYGVNQNFPIQFELYNAGQVAAKDIIITAEGLDPSAVVPKSSSVKNVMSLAPGASMPMTFTFAGTNQASSQNYAIQFTVEYTSGGTKVNTFKQYAGVNISNPKKDKEGESEDDKNKSKPKIIVSKYVCDPLIVMAGEEFDLNLSLMNTHKDKGVKNIKMFLTLAEETSSETEKSGNIFTPVNSSN
;
A
#
# COMPACT_ATOMS: atom_id res chain seq x y z
N TYR A 1 -3.94 -9.46 -11.16
CA TYR A 1 -2.58 -9.97 -11.33
C TYR A 1 -1.67 -9.25 -10.35
N PRO A 2 -0.83 -9.96 -9.60
CA PRO A 2 0.18 -9.35 -8.75
C PRO A 2 1.28 -8.73 -9.61
N VAL A 3 1.67 -7.50 -9.27
CA VAL A 3 2.81 -6.79 -9.85
C VAL A 3 3.75 -6.43 -8.72
N THR A 4 4.98 -6.85 -8.84
CA THR A 4 6.02 -6.55 -7.86
C THR A 4 6.78 -5.30 -8.27
N VAL A 5 6.76 -4.29 -7.40
CA VAL A 5 7.59 -3.09 -7.54
C VAL A 5 8.87 -3.31 -6.75
N LYS A 6 10.00 -3.33 -7.45
CA LYS A 6 11.33 -3.44 -6.86
C LYS A 6 11.99 -2.07 -6.89
N LEU A 7 12.28 -1.52 -5.72
CA LEU A 7 12.95 -0.23 -5.53
C LEU A 7 14.39 -0.46 -5.13
N LYS A 8 15.31 0.16 -5.86
CA LYS A 8 16.74 0.27 -5.48
C LYS A 8 17.06 1.73 -5.29
N TYR A 9 17.69 2.06 -4.19
CA TYR A 9 18.07 3.44 -3.86
C TYR A 9 19.31 3.48 -2.98
N MET A 10 19.96 4.64 -2.93
CA MET A 10 21.13 4.90 -2.08
C MET A 10 20.81 5.96 -1.04
N ASP A 11 21.41 5.86 0.12
CA ASP A 11 21.46 6.97 1.07
C ASP A 11 22.52 8.01 0.67
N GLU A 12 22.61 9.07 1.44
CA GLU A 12 23.58 10.16 1.20
C GLU A 12 25.04 9.69 1.31
N MET A 13 25.29 8.64 2.09
CA MET A 13 26.61 8.01 2.28
C MET A 13 26.98 7.02 1.17
N GLY A 14 26.10 6.83 0.18
CA GLY A 14 26.32 5.90 -0.94
C GLY A 14 26.01 4.45 -0.66
N LYS A 15 25.38 4.13 0.47
CA LYS A 15 24.97 2.77 0.79
C LYS A 15 23.71 2.40 0.02
N GLU A 16 23.74 1.24 -0.65
CA GLU A 16 22.62 0.72 -1.44
C GLU A 16 21.59 0.02 -0.57
N TYR A 17 20.33 0.19 -0.95
CA TYR A 17 19.17 -0.48 -0.35
C TYR A 17 18.28 -1.00 -1.47
N GLU A 18 17.61 -2.13 -1.17
CA GLU A 18 16.60 -2.71 -2.03
C GLU A 18 15.32 -2.95 -1.23
N LYS A 19 14.16 -2.68 -1.82
CA LYS A 19 12.86 -2.99 -1.27
C LYS A 19 11.95 -3.52 -2.36
N THR A 20 11.20 -4.55 -2.02
CA THR A 20 10.21 -5.16 -2.89
C THR A 20 8.82 -5.00 -2.26
N GLN A 21 7.82 -4.67 -3.08
CA GLN A 21 6.44 -4.50 -2.63
C GLN A 21 5.48 -4.95 -3.73
N ASP A 22 4.51 -5.81 -3.36
CA ASP A 22 3.55 -6.36 -4.30
C ASP A 22 2.28 -5.52 -4.34
N TYR A 23 1.80 -5.28 -5.55
CA TYR A 23 0.54 -4.62 -5.87
C TYR A 23 -0.31 -5.53 -6.75
N TYR A 24 -1.60 -5.28 -6.77
CA TYR A 24 -2.52 -6.09 -7.55
C TYR A 24 -3.19 -5.22 -8.61
N ILE A 25 -2.95 -5.54 -9.88
CA ILE A 25 -3.65 -4.95 -11.01
C ILE A 25 -4.77 -5.89 -11.41
N ASN A 26 -5.98 -5.36 -11.48
CA ASN A 26 -7.13 -6.11 -11.90
C ASN A 26 -7.25 -6.07 -13.43
N VAL A 27 -6.99 -7.20 -14.08
CA VAL A 27 -7.21 -7.37 -15.51
C VAL A 27 -8.56 -8.04 -15.72
N GLY A 28 -9.50 -7.36 -16.37
CA GLY A 28 -10.81 -7.89 -16.73
C GLY A 28 -10.67 -8.90 -17.88
N GLY A 29 -11.19 -10.11 -17.68
CA GLY A 29 -11.33 -11.09 -18.76
C GLY A 29 -12.59 -10.83 -19.58
N VAL A 30 -12.57 -11.18 -20.86
CA VAL A 30 -13.62 -10.91 -21.86
C VAL A 30 -14.94 -11.66 -21.58
N SER A 31 -15.02 -12.55 -20.60
CA SER A 31 -16.18 -13.43 -20.41
C SER A 31 -16.70 -13.63 -19.01
N GLY A 32 -16.29 -12.85 -18.02
CA GLY A 32 -16.74 -13.09 -16.65
C GLY A 32 -17.29 -11.85 -15.96
N LYS A 33 -18.56 -11.86 -15.57
CA LYS A 33 -19.07 -10.90 -14.59
C LYS A 33 -18.34 -11.14 -13.27
N ALA A 34 -17.47 -10.21 -12.87
CA ALA A 34 -16.72 -10.30 -11.62
C ALA A 34 -17.02 -9.10 -10.71
N SER A 35 -16.87 -9.26 -9.42
CA SER A 35 -16.80 -8.13 -8.49
C SER A 35 -15.38 -7.58 -8.48
N GLN A 36 -15.26 -6.27 -8.25
CA GLN A 36 -13.98 -5.60 -8.14
C GLN A 36 -14.07 -4.54 -7.03
N ILE A 37 -13.48 -4.85 -5.89
CA ILE A 37 -13.42 -3.92 -4.78
C ILE A 37 -12.18 -3.05 -4.93
N ILE A 38 -12.38 -1.73 -4.80
CA ILE A 38 -11.33 -0.74 -4.77
C ILE A 38 -11.51 0.19 -3.56
N ILE A 39 -10.42 0.78 -3.10
CA ILE A 39 -10.43 1.90 -2.16
C ILE A 39 -10.34 3.19 -2.96
N ARG A 40 -11.28 4.11 -2.74
CA ARG A 40 -11.29 5.44 -3.35
C ARG A 40 -11.54 6.54 -2.33
N ASN A 41 -11.29 7.79 -2.71
CA ASN A 41 -11.52 8.97 -1.87
C ASN A 41 -10.81 8.86 -0.51
N MET A 42 -9.61 8.28 -0.48
CA MET A 42 -8.84 8.16 0.74
C MET A 42 -8.40 9.54 1.23
N LYS A 43 -8.78 9.85 2.48
CA LYS A 43 -8.35 11.04 3.21
C LYS A 43 -7.23 10.64 4.15
N GLU A 44 -6.01 10.95 3.74
CA GLU A 44 -4.81 10.73 4.54
C GLU A 44 -4.67 11.83 5.60
N PRO A 45 -4.03 11.52 6.75
CA PRO A 45 -3.67 12.52 7.74
C PRO A 45 -2.72 13.56 7.14
N THR A 46 -3.12 14.84 7.11
CA THR A 46 -2.35 15.92 6.45
C THR A 46 -1.39 16.66 7.39
N GLY A 47 -1.47 16.40 8.70
CA GLY A 47 -0.65 17.07 9.72
C GLY A 47 0.42 16.17 10.33
N THR A 48 1.19 16.76 11.24
CA THR A 48 2.09 16.03 12.12
C THR A 48 1.36 15.75 13.44
N TYR A 49 1.33 14.48 13.84
CA TYR A 49 0.64 14.02 15.04
C TYR A 49 1.65 13.70 16.14
N GLY A 50 1.38 14.15 17.34
CA GLY A 50 2.15 13.74 18.54
C GLY A 50 1.88 12.29 18.91
N VAL A 51 2.76 11.71 19.73
CA VAL A 51 2.50 10.39 20.34
C VAL A 51 1.22 10.40 21.18
N ASN A 52 0.48 9.31 21.14
CA ASN A 52 -0.84 9.14 21.76
C ASN A 52 -1.95 10.08 21.22
N GLN A 53 -1.67 10.88 20.22
CA GLN A 53 -2.68 11.65 19.51
C GLN A 53 -3.35 10.77 18.45
N ASN A 54 -4.68 10.70 18.51
CA ASN A 54 -5.47 9.93 17.54
C ASN A 54 -5.57 10.67 16.20
N PHE A 55 -5.49 9.90 15.12
CA PHE A 55 -5.76 10.39 13.77
C PHE A 55 -6.62 9.38 13.01
N PRO A 56 -7.65 9.84 12.29
CA PRO A 56 -8.49 9.01 11.46
C PRO A 56 -7.91 8.89 10.04
N ILE A 57 -8.10 7.72 9.42
CA ILE A 57 -7.98 7.51 7.99
C ILE A 57 -9.35 7.11 7.49
N GLN A 58 -9.87 7.85 6.52
CA GLN A 58 -11.19 7.66 5.94
C GLN A 58 -11.07 7.35 4.46
N PHE A 59 -11.88 6.41 3.99
CA PHE A 59 -11.98 6.08 2.57
C PHE A 59 -13.32 5.45 2.26
N GLU A 60 -13.59 5.22 0.99
CA GLU A 60 -14.74 4.45 0.52
C GLU A 60 -14.27 3.14 -0.08
N LEU A 61 -14.89 2.04 0.34
CA LEU A 61 -14.88 0.83 -0.46
C LEU A 61 -15.90 1.01 -1.59
N TYR A 62 -15.50 0.69 -2.81
CA TYR A 62 -16.36 0.78 -3.97
C TYR A 62 -16.27 -0.51 -4.78
N ASN A 63 -17.42 -1.05 -5.18
CA ASN A 63 -17.45 -2.18 -6.10
C ASN A 63 -17.57 -1.68 -7.54
N ALA A 64 -16.44 -1.62 -8.24
CA ALA A 64 -16.36 -1.25 -9.66
C ALA A 64 -16.76 -2.39 -10.60
N GLY A 65 -16.99 -3.60 -10.06
CA GLY A 65 -17.35 -4.79 -10.84
C GLY A 65 -18.82 -4.84 -11.22
N GLN A 66 -19.21 -5.94 -11.86
CA GLN A 66 -20.56 -6.18 -12.38
C GLN A 66 -21.40 -7.15 -11.51
N VAL A 67 -20.80 -7.79 -10.52
CA VAL A 67 -21.47 -8.66 -9.56
C VAL A 67 -21.18 -8.21 -8.13
N ALA A 68 -22.01 -8.62 -7.19
CA ALA A 68 -21.78 -8.30 -5.79
C ALA A 68 -20.50 -8.97 -5.27
N ALA A 69 -19.69 -8.21 -4.58
CA ALA A 69 -18.62 -8.75 -3.74
C ALA A 69 -19.22 -9.25 -2.42
N LYS A 70 -18.69 -10.34 -1.88
CA LYS A 70 -19.14 -10.94 -0.63
C LYS A 70 -17.96 -11.17 0.29
N ASP A 71 -18.26 -11.36 1.56
CA ASP A 71 -17.30 -11.73 2.61
C ASP A 71 -16.08 -10.81 2.62
N ILE A 72 -16.34 -9.49 2.52
CA ILE A 72 -15.27 -8.49 2.42
C ILE A 72 -14.69 -8.27 3.81
N ILE A 73 -13.39 -8.52 3.94
CA ILE A 73 -12.62 -8.31 5.17
C ILE A 73 -11.60 -7.21 4.90
N ILE A 74 -11.58 -6.20 5.74
CA ILE A 74 -10.61 -5.11 5.69
C ILE A 74 -9.77 -5.15 6.95
N THR A 75 -8.48 -5.42 6.82
CA THR A 75 -7.50 -5.38 7.90
C THR A 75 -6.62 -4.14 7.76
N ALA A 76 -6.48 -3.39 8.84
CA ALA A 76 -5.70 -2.15 8.88
C ALA A 76 -4.62 -2.23 9.97
N GLU A 77 -3.35 -2.04 9.61
CA GLU A 77 -2.21 -2.16 10.51
C GLU A 77 -1.10 -1.15 10.17
N GLY A 78 -0.37 -0.71 11.19
CA GLY A 78 0.89 0.01 10.97
C GLY A 78 1.96 -0.95 10.46
N LEU A 79 2.75 -0.58 9.45
CA LEU A 79 3.89 -1.39 9.00
C LEU A 79 4.99 -1.50 10.06
N ASP A 80 5.02 -0.57 11.00
CA ASP A 80 5.77 -0.67 12.26
C ASP A 80 4.78 -0.72 13.43
N PRO A 81 4.38 -1.93 13.87
CA PRO A 81 3.37 -2.08 14.92
C PRO A 81 3.87 -1.64 16.29
N SER A 82 5.18 -1.42 16.47
CA SER A 82 5.72 -0.83 17.69
C SER A 82 5.51 0.69 17.73
N ALA A 83 5.47 1.34 16.59
CA ALA A 83 5.41 2.79 16.45
C ALA A 83 4.00 3.33 16.21
N VAL A 84 3.16 2.62 15.44
CA VAL A 84 1.79 3.04 15.11
C VAL A 84 0.83 1.90 15.36
N VAL A 85 -0.18 2.17 16.19
CA VAL A 85 -1.17 1.16 16.63
C VAL A 85 -2.59 1.60 16.31
N PRO A 86 -3.50 0.66 15.98
CA PRO A 86 -4.91 0.97 15.83
C PRO A 86 -5.54 1.35 17.18
N LYS A 87 -6.42 2.34 17.15
CA LYS A 87 -7.26 2.81 18.27
C LYS A 87 -8.75 2.54 18.05
N SER A 88 -9.10 2.00 16.90
CA SER A 88 -10.39 1.38 16.60
C SER A 88 -10.18 -0.09 16.25
N SER A 89 -11.26 -0.85 16.00
CA SER A 89 -11.09 -2.20 15.46
C SER A 89 -10.20 -2.17 14.22
N SER A 90 -9.14 -2.97 14.22
CA SER A 90 -8.21 -3.13 13.09
C SER A 90 -8.79 -3.99 11.96
N VAL A 91 -9.87 -4.72 12.23
CA VAL A 91 -10.57 -5.56 11.23
C VAL A 91 -12.02 -5.12 11.14
N LYS A 92 -12.51 -4.95 9.92
CA LYS A 92 -13.93 -4.69 9.61
C LYS A 92 -14.42 -5.66 8.56
N ASN A 93 -15.65 -6.08 8.71
CA ASN A 93 -16.30 -7.04 7.82
C ASN A 93 -17.51 -6.39 7.13
N VAL A 94 -17.68 -6.66 5.84
CA VAL A 94 -18.84 -6.26 5.04
C VAL A 94 -19.37 -7.52 4.35
N MET A 95 -20.60 -7.91 4.68
CA MET A 95 -21.19 -9.15 4.14
C MET A 95 -21.28 -9.11 2.62
N SER A 96 -21.68 -7.99 2.06
CA SER A 96 -21.83 -7.84 0.61
C SER A 96 -21.81 -6.39 0.20
N LEU A 97 -21.27 -6.11 -1.00
CA LEU A 97 -21.29 -4.82 -1.64
C LEU A 97 -21.75 -5.00 -3.10
N ALA A 98 -22.93 -4.43 -3.42
CA ALA A 98 -23.52 -4.55 -4.75
C ALA A 98 -22.66 -3.83 -5.83
N PRO A 99 -22.79 -4.18 -7.13
CA PRO A 99 -22.18 -3.44 -8.22
C PRO A 99 -22.49 -1.95 -8.16
N GLY A 100 -21.48 -1.10 -8.33
CA GLY A 100 -21.61 0.36 -8.27
C GLY A 100 -21.87 0.94 -6.89
N ALA A 101 -22.03 0.11 -5.85
CA ALA A 101 -22.23 0.60 -4.48
C ALA A 101 -20.89 0.99 -3.83
N SER A 102 -20.98 1.94 -2.88
CA SER A 102 -19.85 2.32 -2.02
C SER A 102 -20.23 2.26 -0.55
N MET A 103 -19.24 2.03 0.30
CA MET A 103 -19.36 2.01 1.75
C MET A 103 -18.23 2.80 2.40
N PRO A 104 -18.56 3.84 3.23
CA PRO A 104 -17.54 4.60 3.92
C PRO A 104 -16.89 3.78 5.03
N MET A 105 -15.56 3.91 5.13
CA MET A 105 -14.73 3.27 6.14
C MET A 105 -13.93 4.31 6.90
N THR A 106 -13.79 4.11 8.20
CA THR A 106 -12.93 4.93 9.06
C THR A 106 -12.15 4.02 9.98
N PHE A 107 -10.84 4.18 10.01
CA PHE A 107 -9.95 3.56 10.98
C PHE A 107 -9.22 4.65 11.75
N THR A 108 -9.07 4.46 13.05
CA THR A 108 -8.36 5.41 13.91
C THR A 108 -7.08 4.78 14.41
N PHE A 109 -6.00 5.53 14.35
CA PHE A 109 -4.67 5.12 14.80
C PHE A 109 -4.08 6.17 15.75
N ALA A 110 -2.98 5.81 16.44
CA ALA A 110 -2.13 6.74 17.15
C ALA A 110 -0.68 6.27 17.11
N GLY A 111 0.25 7.24 17.18
CA GLY A 111 1.66 6.96 17.44
C GLY A 111 1.86 6.52 18.89
N THR A 112 2.73 5.54 19.11
CA THR A 112 3.14 5.10 20.45
C THR A 112 4.35 5.90 20.94
N ASN A 113 4.71 5.75 22.22
CA ASN A 113 5.92 6.33 22.78
C ASN A 113 7.21 5.74 22.18
N GLN A 114 7.12 4.61 21.44
CA GLN A 114 8.25 4.00 20.74
C GLN A 114 8.47 4.59 19.35
N ALA A 115 7.52 5.35 18.82
CA ALA A 115 7.68 6.03 17.54
C ALA A 115 8.75 7.11 17.65
N SER A 116 9.64 7.20 16.67
CA SER A 116 10.52 8.35 16.43
C SER A 116 9.81 9.39 15.57
N SER A 117 10.34 10.61 15.49
CA SER A 117 9.79 11.64 14.59
C SER A 117 10.11 11.31 13.13
N GLN A 118 9.15 10.72 12.44
CA GLN A 118 9.26 10.37 11.01
C GLN A 118 7.90 10.05 10.39
N ASN A 119 7.90 9.76 9.09
CA ASN A 119 6.73 9.25 8.40
C ASN A 119 6.58 7.74 8.62
N TYR A 120 5.35 7.31 8.90
CA TYR A 120 4.97 5.91 9.03
C TYR A 120 3.92 5.55 7.99
N ALA A 121 3.97 4.32 7.51
CA ALA A 121 2.96 3.77 6.62
C ALA A 121 1.98 2.87 7.37
N ILE A 122 0.72 2.97 6.98
CA ILE A 122 -0.37 2.12 7.44
C ILE A 122 -0.85 1.33 6.23
N GLN A 123 -0.95 0.01 6.39
CA GLN A 123 -1.40 -0.92 5.37
C GLN A 123 -2.87 -1.26 5.60
N PHE A 124 -3.64 -1.21 4.54
CA PHE A 124 -4.99 -1.77 4.44
C PHE A 124 -4.94 -2.98 3.53
N THR A 125 -5.27 -4.14 4.06
CA THR A 125 -5.44 -5.37 3.29
C THR A 125 -6.93 -5.61 3.13
N VAL A 126 -7.39 -5.76 1.89
CA VAL A 126 -8.78 -6.06 1.57
C VAL A 126 -8.87 -7.41 0.91
N GLU A 127 -9.67 -8.29 1.48
CA GLU A 127 -9.97 -9.63 0.98
C GLU A 127 -11.47 -9.73 0.69
N TYR A 128 -11.86 -10.38 -0.40
CA TYR A 128 -13.27 -10.58 -0.76
C TYR A 128 -13.45 -11.72 -1.74
N THR A 129 -14.68 -12.24 -1.85
CA THR A 129 -15.07 -13.27 -2.82
C THR A 129 -15.92 -12.66 -3.94
N SER A 130 -15.79 -13.19 -5.16
CA SER A 130 -16.48 -12.76 -6.38
C SER A 130 -17.28 -13.90 -6.98
N GLY A 131 -18.48 -14.15 -6.46
CA GLY A 131 -19.39 -15.14 -7.02
C GLY A 131 -18.94 -16.61 -6.94
N GLY A 132 -17.85 -16.90 -6.23
CA GLY A 132 -17.26 -18.23 -6.06
C GLY A 132 -16.51 -18.33 -4.75
N THR A 133 -15.69 -19.36 -4.60
CA THR A 133 -14.87 -19.61 -3.39
C THR A 133 -13.48 -18.96 -3.45
N LYS A 134 -13.08 -18.46 -4.63
CA LYS A 134 -11.76 -17.80 -4.78
C LYS A 134 -11.75 -16.45 -4.05
N VAL A 135 -10.82 -16.31 -3.12
CA VAL A 135 -10.56 -15.05 -2.42
C VAL A 135 -9.67 -14.15 -3.28
N ASN A 136 -10.10 -12.91 -3.47
CA ASN A 136 -9.30 -11.85 -4.09
C ASN A 136 -8.72 -10.99 -2.97
N THR A 137 -7.45 -10.61 -3.08
CA THR A 137 -6.75 -9.81 -2.07
C THR A 137 -6.02 -8.65 -2.75
N PHE A 138 -6.08 -7.46 -2.16
CA PHE A 138 -5.22 -6.34 -2.53
C PHE A 138 -4.83 -5.53 -1.31
N LYS A 139 -3.77 -4.72 -1.45
CA LYS A 139 -3.23 -3.87 -0.38
C LYS A 139 -3.20 -2.42 -0.83
N GLN A 140 -3.53 -1.52 0.09
CA GLN A 140 -3.45 -0.07 -0.07
C GLN A 140 -2.72 0.51 1.13
N TYR A 141 -1.99 1.61 0.93
CA TYR A 141 -1.20 2.24 1.98
C TYR A 141 -1.64 3.69 2.17
N ALA A 142 -1.50 4.18 3.41
CA ALA A 142 -1.63 5.58 3.77
C ALA A 142 -0.42 6.02 4.59
N GLY A 143 -0.01 7.28 4.47
CA GLY A 143 1.09 7.85 5.23
C GLY A 143 0.62 8.69 6.40
N VAL A 144 1.40 8.72 7.49
CA VAL A 144 1.21 9.63 8.62
C VAL A 144 2.57 10.12 9.13
N ASN A 145 2.64 11.41 9.45
CA ASN A 145 3.82 12.00 10.07
C ASN A 145 3.65 12.05 11.60
N ILE A 146 4.53 11.36 12.33
CA ILE A 146 4.53 11.36 13.81
C ILE A 146 5.70 12.21 14.30
N SER A 147 5.48 12.93 15.40
CA SER A 147 6.50 13.70 16.11
C SER A 147 6.62 13.20 17.55
N ASN A 148 7.83 12.80 17.95
CA ASN A 148 8.18 12.39 19.30
C ASN A 148 9.54 12.97 19.73
N PRO A 149 9.62 14.27 20.06
CA PRO A 149 10.88 14.92 20.42
C PRO A 149 11.59 14.31 21.65
N LYS A 150 10.86 13.58 22.49
CA LYS A 150 11.47 12.90 23.66
C LYS A 150 12.27 11.68 23.20
N LYS A 151 11.70 10.86 22.32
CA LYS A 151 12.37 9.67 21.78
C LYS A 151 13.57 10.04 20.92
N ASP A 152 13.46 11.14 20.18
CA ASP A 152 14.55 11.65 19.35
C ASP A 152 15.78 12.07 20.18
N LYS A 153 15.58 12.57 21.42
CA LYS A 153 16.65 12.95 22.35
C LYS A 153 17.27 11.76 23.09
N GLU A 154 16.53 10.68 23.29
CA GLU A 154 17.03 9.46 23.94
C GLU A 154 18.01 8.66 23.04
N GLY A 155 18.02 8.94 21.73
CA GLY A 155 18.84 8.26 20.71
C GLY A 155 20.15 8.96 20.36
N GLU A 156 20.64 9.95 21.11
CA GLU A 156 21.88 10.70 20.81
C GLU A 156 23.19 9.96 21.15
N SER A 157 23.20 8.66 21.37
CA SER A 157 24.45 7.89 21.33
C SER A 157 24.94 7.75 19.88
N GLU A 158 26.28 7.84 19.65
CA GLU A 158 26.87 7.76 18.31
C GLU A 158 26.53 6.47 17.56
N ASP A 159 26.20 5.39 18.28
CA ASP A 159 25.75 4.11 17.72
C ASP A 159 24.32 4.16 17.16
N ASP A 160 23.44 5.05 17.64
CA ASP A 160 22.05 5.12 17.19
C ASP A 160 21.87 5.99 15.93
N LYS A 161 22.83 6.89 15.62
CA LYS A 161 22.86 7.63 14.34
C LYS A 161 22.91 6.70 13.11
N ASN A 162 23.35 5.46 13.33
CA ASN A 162 23.47 4.45 12.28
C ASN A 162 22.21 3.55 12.16
N LYS A 163 21.28 3.57 13.12
CA LYS A 163 20.10 2.68 13.13
C LYS A 163 18.91 3.22 12.34
N SER A 164 18.81 4.53 12.19
CA SER A 164 17.72 5.15 11.43
C SER A 164 18.09 5.23 9.95
N LYS A 165 17.73 4.20 9.21
CA LYS A 165 17.97 4.12 7.74
C LYS A 165 16.79 4.75 6.99
N PRO A 166 17.04 5.55 5.93
CA PRO A 166 15.96 5.99 5.08
C PRO A 166 15.30 4.79 4.40
N LYS A 167 13.98 4.79 4.36
CA LYS A 167 13.18 3.77 3.67
C LYS A 167 12.28 4.45 2.66
N ILE A 168 12.36 4.02 1.41
CA ILE A 168 11.37 4.39 0.39
C ILE A 168 10.24 3.37 0.43
N ILE A 169 9.02 3.88 0.44
CA ILE A 169 7.80 3.08 0.26
C ILE A 169 6.97 3.67 -0.87
N VAL A 170 6.18 2.82 -1.52
CA VAL A 170 5.11 3.29 -2.40
C VAL A 170 3.91 3.58 -1.50
N SER A 171 3.61 4.85 -1.27
CA SER A 171 2.52 5.30 -0.40
C SER A 171 1.16 5.22 -1.08
N LYS A 172 1.13 5.39 -2.40
CA LYS A 172 -0.08 5.34 -3.21
C LYS A 172 0.23 4.78 -4.58
N TYR A 173 -0.70 4.01 -5.14
CA TYR A 173 -0.71 3.68 -6.55
C TYR A 173 -2.10 3.92 -7.14
N VAL A 174 -2.15 4.31 -8.41
CA VAL A 174 -3.38 4.49 -9.18
C VAL A 174 -3.16 3.86 -10.54
N CYS A 175 -4.10 3.03 -10.96
CA CYS A 175 -4.15 2.47 -12.29
C CYS A 175 -5.29 3.16 -13.05
N ASP A 176 -5.02 3.67 -14.25
CA ASP A 176 -6.01 4.30 -15.12
C ASP A 176 -5.93 3.69 -16.54
N PRO A 177 -6.99 3.07 -17.04
CA PRO A 177 -8.26 2.83 -16.36
C PRO A 177 -8.14 1.86 -15.17
N LEU A 178 -9.10 1.93 -14.24
CA LEU A 178 -9.13 1.07 -13.04
C LEU A 178 -9.27 -0.42 -13.36
N ILE A 179 -9.89 -0.74 -14.50
CA ILE A 179 -10.00 -2.08 -15.06
C ILE A 179 -9.28 -2.06 -16.39
N VAL A 180 -8.21 -2.83 -16.48
CA VAL A 180 -7.43 -2.99 -17.68
C VAL A 180 -7.94 -4.22 -18.45
N MET A 181 -8.28 -4.04 -19.72
CA MET A 181 -8.63 -5.16 -20.60
C MET A 181 -7.38 -5.72 -21.26
N ALA A 182 -7.38 -7.01 -21.56
CA ALA A 182 -6.24 -7.63 -22.25
C ALA A 182 -6.00 -6.96 -23.61
N GLY A 183 -4.77 -6.49 -23.84
CA GLY A 183 -4.36 -5.75 -25.05
C GLY A 183 -4.57 -4.23 -24.97
N GLU A 184 -5.13 -3.69 -23.90
CA GLU A 184 -5.25 -2.25 -23.71
C GLU A 184 -4.07 -1.68 -22.92
N GLU A 185 -3.76 -0.42 -23.22
CA GLU A 185 -2.77 0.36 -22.47
C GLU A 185 -3.39 0.93 -21.19
N PHE A 186 -2.57 1.09 -20.17
CA PHE A 186 -2.97 1.73 -18.93
C PHE A 186 -1.83 2.51 -18.32
N ASP A 187 -2.18 3.53 -17.52
CA ASP A 187 -1.24 4.30 -16.75
C ASP A 187 -1.16 3.77 -15.31
N LEU A 188 0.05 3.45 -14.85
CA LEU A 188 0.32 3.09 -13.47
C LEU A 188 1.07 4.23 -12.77
N ASN A 189 0.35 5.02 -11.98
CA ASN A 189 0.91 6.13 -11.21
C ASN A 189 1.30 5.65 -9.81
N LEU A 190 2.57 5.81 -9.44
CA LEU A 190 3.13 5.42 -8.16
C LEU A 190 3.63 6.63 -7.40
N SER A 191 3.15 6.82 -6.16
CA SER A 191 3.65 7.86 -5.25
C SER A 191 4.67 7.27 -4.30
N LEU A 192 5.89 7.77 -4.33
CA LEU A 192 6.98 7.34 -3.45
C LEU A 192 7.03 8.24 -2.22
N MET A 193 7.26 7.65 -1.05
CA MET A 193 7.45 8.37 0.21
C MET A 193 8.73 7.90 0.88
N ASN A 194 9.61 8.87 1.22
CA ASN A 194 10.73 8.61 2.12
C ASN A 194 10.22 8.68 3.56
N THR A 195 10.39 7.60 4.32
CA THR A 195 9.95 7.53 5.71
C THR A 195 10.91 8.23 6.68
N HIS A 196 12.10 8.67 6.23
CA HIS A 196 13.05 9.38 7.07
C HIS A 196 12.90 10.90 6.92
N LYS A 197 12.89 11.61 8.06
CA LYS A 197 12.68 13.06 8.11
C LYS A 197 13.89 13.86 7.60
N ASP A 198 15.09 13.44 8.02
CA ASP A 198 16.32 14.26 7.90
C ASP A 198 17.38 13.64 6.96
N LYS A 199 17.14 12.42 6.44
CA LYS A 199 18.04 11.72 5.53
C LYS A 199 17.42 11.60 4.15
N GLY A 200 18.05 12.18 3.16
CA GLY A 200 17.66 12.07 1.77
C GLY A 200 17.98 10.69 1.18
N VAL A 201 17.35 10.37 0.07
CA VAL A 201 17.70 9.23 -0.79
C VAL A 201 17.98 9.76 -2.20
N LYS A 202 18.89 9.07 -2.90
CA LYS A 202 19.28 9.42 -4.27
C LYS A 202 19.36 8.17 -5.13
N ASN A 203 19.46 8.33 -6.43
CA ASN A 203 19.62 7.25 -7.40
C ASN A 203 18.51 6.18 -7.28
N ILE A 204 17.25 6.62 -7.16
CA ILE A 204 16.11 5.72 -7.08
C ILE A 204 15.94 5.06 -8.45
N LYS A 205 15.96 3.73 -8.47
CA LYS A 205 15.62 2.91 -9.64
C LYS A 205 14.42 2.06 -9.30
N MET A 206 13.44 2.03 -10.20
CA MET A 206 12.22 1.26 -10.03
C MET A 206 12.10 0.23 -11.14
N PHE A 207 11.73 -0.99 -10.76
CA PHE A 207 11.49 -2.08 -11.70
C PHE A 207 10.13 -2.69 -11.39
N LEU A 208 9.36 -2.97 -12.44
CA LEU A 208 8.12 -3.71 -12.38
C LEU A 208 8.38 -5.14 -12.85
N THR A 209 8.00 -6.09 -12.02
CA THR A 209 8.07 -7.53 -12.34
C THR A 209 6.74 -8.18 -11.98
N LEU A 210 6.40 -9.25 -12.66
CA LEU A 210 5.30 -10.10 -12.22
C LEU A 210 5.76 -10.90 -11.00
N ALA A 211 4.90 -11.01 -9.99
CA ALA A 211 5.11 -11.98 -8.92
C ALA A 211 4.92 -13.38 -9.52
N GLU A 212 5.92 -14.25 -9.42
CA GLU A 212 5.80 -15.64 -9.81
C GLU A 212 4.75 -16.30 -8.89
N GLU A 213 3.64 -16.76 -9.47
CA GLU A 213 2.77 -17.71 -8.76
C GLU A 213 3.56 -19.01 -8.62
N THR A 214 3.87 -19.41 -7.38
CA THR A 214 4.41 -20.74 -7.08
C THR A 214 3.33 -21.78 -7.30
N SER A 215 3.04 -22.10 -8.55
CA SER A 215 2.24 -23.26 -8.93
C SER A 215 3.01 -24.07 -9.96
N SER A 216 3.44 -25.27 -9.54
CA SER A 216 3.85 -26.45 -10.31
C SER A 216 4.28 -26.21 -11.77
N GLU A 217 5.51 -26.66 -12.01
CA GLU A 217 6.15 -26.93 -13.30
C GLU A 217 5.17 -27.11 -14.48
N THR A 218 5.23 -26.19 -15.41
CA THR A 218 4.99 -26.27 -16.84
C THR A 218 4.19 -25.09 -17.39
N GLU A 219 4.66 -23.86 -17.24
CA GLU A 219 4.48 -22.85 -18.29
C GLU A 219 5.32 -21.62 -17.90
N LYS A 220 6.30 -21.28 -18.72
CA LYS A 220 6.99 -19.98 -18.63
C LYS A 220 5.94 -18.91 -18.90
N SER A 221 5.34 -18.36 -17.85
CA SER A 221 4.50 -17.18 -17.92
C SER A 221 5.36 -16.04 -18.49
N GLY A 222 5.17 -15.75 -19.77
CA GLY A 222 5.75 -14.57 -20.41
C GLY A 222 5.28 -13.31 -19.66
N ASN A 223 6.08 -12.25 -19.69
CA ASN A 223 5.70 -10.98 -19.12
C ASN A 223 4.42 -10.48 -19.83
N ILE A 224 3.28 -10.48 -19.10
CA ILE A 224 1.98 -10.08 -19.64
C ILE A 224 1.82 -8.56 -19.75
N PHE A 225 2.74 -7.80 -19.15
CA PHE A 225 2.80 -6.35 -19.24
C PHE A 225 4.04 -5.92 -20.00
N THR A 226 3.85 -5.12 -21.04
CA THR A 226 4.95 -4.53 -21.84
C THR A 226 4.94 -3.02 -21.61
N PRO A 227 6.05 -2.40 -21.15
CA PRO A 227 6.12 -0.94 -21.06
C PRO A 227 5.98 -0.32 -22.45
N VAL A 228 5.03 0.61 -22.60
CA VAL A 228 4.81 1.35 -23.87
C VAL A 228 5.56 2.66 -23.86
N ASN A 229 5.55 3.37 -22.69
CA ASN A 229 6.32 4.59 -22.46
C ASN A 229 6.79 4.63 -21.01
N SER A 230 8.06 4.98 -20.78
CA SER A 230 8.57 5.34 -19.47
C SER A 230 8.98 6.82 -19.50
N SER A 231 8.24 7.68 -18.83
CA SER A 231 8.70 9.02 -18.52
C SER A 231 9.73 8.95 -17.39
N ASN A 232 10.94 9.46 -17.63
CA ASN A 232 11.94 9.68 -16.59
C ASN A 232 11.53 10.83 -15.67
#